data_363791b226bfd39c6c1114ba7197729a
#
_entry.id   363791b226bfd39c6c1114ba7197729a
#
_cell.length_a   1.000
_cell.length_b   1.000
_cell.length_c   1.000
_cell.angle_alpha   90.00
_cell.angle_beta   90.00
_cell.angle_gamma   90.00
#
_symmetry.space_group_name_H-M   'P 1'
#
loop_
_entity.id
_entity.type
_entity.pdbx_description
1 polymer ?
#
loop_
_entity_poly.entity_id
_entity_poly.type
_entity_poly.pdbx_seq_one_letter_code
_entity_poly.pdbx_strand_id
1 'polypeptide(L)'
;MKKINLLLFTLLFTTIAFAQKKDKVKGTKILTVEKHEVAAFNELEVEDNLEVFLVKGDKNAIEVETDENLHSAINHESHGTSLRLNTNKEISGFKKLEIRVTYTDSLKLVSVKHEAKLNAISGMWLLIRRFGVSD
;
A
#
# COMPACT_ATOMS: atom_id res chain seq x y z
N MET A 1 32.93 20.28 37.01
CA MET A 1 32.71 18.87 36.78
C MET A 1 31.27 18.50 36.40
N LYS A 2 30.28 19.29 36.82
CA LYS A 2 28.89 19.05 36.39
C LYS A 2 28.59 19.47 34.97
N LYS A 3 29.47 20.22 34.30
CA LYS A 3 29.28 20.69 32.93
C LYS A 3 29.57 19.65 31.86
N ILE A 4 30.32 18.59 32.17
CA ILE A 4 30.70 17.55 31.21
C ILE A 4 29.54 16.58 31.00
N ASN A 5 28.70 16.36 32.00
CA ASN A 5 27.53 15.46 31.91
C ASN A 5 26.41 16.04 31.04
N LEU A 6 26.33 17.37 30.96
CA LEU A 6 25.31 18.02 30.12
C LEU A 6 25.66 17.93 28.63
N LEU A 7 26.96 17.95 28.29
CA LEU A 7 27.44 17.83 26.91
C LEU A 7 27.26 16.40 26.38
N LEU A 8 27.41 15.38 27.24
CA LEU A 8 27.20 14.00 26.86
C LEU A 8 25.72 13.71 26.61
N PHE A 9 24.83 14.37 27.32
CA PHE A 9 23.39 14.17 27.17
C PHE A 9 22.86 14.78 25.88
N THR A 10 23.45 15.89 25.44
CA THR A 10 23.04 16.54 24.17
C THR A 10 23.54 15.76 22.94
N LEU A 11 24.62 15.01 23.06
CA LEU A 11 25.12 14.21 21.94
C LEU A 11 24.29 12.97 21.67
N LEU A 12 23.56 12.48 22.67
CA LEU A 12 22.72 11.29 22.53
C LEU A 12 21.41 11.57 21.78
N PHE A 13 21.00 12.82 21.70
CA PHE A 13 19.73 13.21 21.05
C PHE A 13 19.83 13.44 19.55
N THR A 14 21.04 13.51 19.00
CA THR A 14 21.25 13.86 17.59
C THR A 14 21.27 12.64 16.65
N THR A 15 21.08 11.43 17.16
CA THR A 15 21.21 10.22 16.34
C THR A 15 19.90 9.56 15.91
N ILE A 16 18.75 10.19 16.14
CA ILE A 16 17.45 9.52 15.94
C ILE A 16 16.74 9.89 14.63
N ALA A 17 17.37 10.66 13.75
CA ALA A 17 16.72 11.11 12.52
C ALA A 17 17.20 10.34 11.28
N PHE A 18 17.10 9.00 11.29
CA PHE A 18 17.23 8.23 10.06
C PHE A 18 15.83 7.91 9.53
N ALA A 19 15.44 8.63 8.48
CA ALA A 19 14.30 8.23 7.69
C ALA A 19 14.60 6.84 7.12
N GLN A 20 13.81 5.86 7.52
CA GLN A 20 13.90 4.51 6.97
C GLN A 20 13.46 4.56 5.51
N LYS A 21 14.41 4.43 4.60
CA LYS A 21 14.11 4.26 3.19
C LYS A 21 13.85 2.78 2.92
N LYS A 22 12.81 2.50 2.13
CA LYS A 22 12.55 1.17 1.63
C LYS A 22 13.66 0.76 0.67
N ASP A 23 14.01 -0.53 0.69
CA ASP A 23 14.90 -1.10 -0.31
C ASP A 23 14.27 -1.01 -1.70
N LYS A 24 15.10 -0.89 -2.71
CA LYS A 24 14.67 -0.81 -4.10
C LYS A 24 14.63 -2.19 -4.74
N VAL A 25 13.64 -2.42 -5.57
CA VAL A 25 13.53 -3.63 -6.38
C VAL A 25 13.08 -3.28 -7.79
N LYS A 26 13.69 -3.92 -8.80
CA LYS A 26 13.30 -3.80 -10.20
C LYS A 26 12.55 -5.04 -10.64
N GLY A 27 11.54 -4.86 -11.49
CA GLY A 27 10.81 -5.95 -12.08
C GLY A 27 11.63 -6.75 -13.09
N THR A 28 11.35 -8.04 -13.19
CA THR A 28 11.98 -8.96 -14.16
C THR A 28 11.37 -8.87 -15.55
N LYS A 29 10.25 -8.15 -15.70
CA LYS A 29 9.45 -8.05 -16.94
C LYS A 29 8.69 -9.33 -17.30
N ILE A 30 8.69 -10.33 -16.44
CA ILE A 30 7.92 -11.57 -16.62
C ILE A 30 6.65 -11.45 -15.79
N LEU A 31 5.49 -11.36 -16.45
CA LEU A 31 4.21 -11.18 -15.76
C LEU A 31 3.66 -12.47 -15.18
N THR A 32 3.18 -12.38 -13.95
CA THR A 32 2.42 -13.46 -13.31
C THR A 32 1.23 -12.88 -12.55
N VAL A 33 0.24 -13.73 -12.28
CA VAL A 33 -0.97 -13.35 -11.57
C VAL A 33 -1.09 -14.20 -10.30
N GLU A 34 -1.32 -13.54 -9.17
CA GLU A 34 -1.63 -14.19 -7.91
C GLU A 34 -2.98 -13.72 -7.40
N LYS A 35 -3.79 -14.67 -6.91
CA LYS A 35 -5.09 -14.41 -6.30
C LYS A 35 -5.06 -14.77 -4.82
N HIS A 36 -5.66 -13.90 -4.01
CA HIS A 36 -5.78 -14.11 -2.57
C HIS A 36 -7.21 -13.82 -2.13
N GLU A 37 -7.82 -14.74 -1.39
CA GLU A 37 -9.05 -14.45 -0.69
C GLU A 37 -8.71 -13.62 0.55
N VAL A 38 -9.53 -12.62 0.85
CA VAL A 38 -9.33 -11.75 2.00
C VAL A 38 -10.58 -11.73 2.87
N ALA A 39 -10.40 -11.42 4.15
CA ALA A 39 -11.52 -11.25 5.06
C ALA A 39 -12.43 -10.10 4.60
N ALA A 40 -13.69 -10.14 4.98
CA ALA A 40 -14.64 -9.07 4.68
C ALA A 40 -14.13 -7.74 5.21
N PHE A 41 -14.21 -6.69 4.41
CA PHE A 41 -13.78 -5.35 4.77
C PHE A 41 -14.82 -4.33 4.35
N ASN A 42 -14.93 -3.26 5.11
CA ASN A 42 -15.78 -2.12 4.78
C ASN A 42 -14.96 -0.88 4.42
N GLU A 43 -13.66 -0.92 4.64
CA GLU A 43 -12.73 0.15 4.34
C GLU A 43 -11.53 -0.41 3.58
N LEU A 44 -11.14 0.28 2.50
CA LEU A 44 -9.95 -0.05 1.71
C LEU A 44 -8.98 1.13 1.77
N GLU A 45 -7.74 0.85 2.17
CA GLU A 45 -6.65 1.82 2.12
C GLU A 45 -5.63 1.39 1.07
N VAL A 46 -5.30 2.29 0.15
CA VAL A 46 -4.31 2.05 -0.90
C VAL A 46 -3.20 3.08 -0.77
N GLU A 47 -1.98 2.61 -0.68
CA GLU A 47 -0.81 3.47 -0.51
C GLU A 47 0.24 3.23 -1.60
N ASP A 48 1.26 4.08 -1.58
CA ASP A 48 2.40 4.01 -2.48
C ASP A 48 2.01 4.24 -3.95
N ASN A 49 2.71 3.65 -4.89
CA ASN A 49 2.45 3.81 -6.32
C ASN A 49 1.57 2.68 -6.90
N LEU A 50 0.74 2.08 -6.06
CA LEU A 50 -0.14 1.01 -6.49
C LEU A 50 -1.30 1.54 -7.32
N GLU A 51 -1.66 0.81 -8.37
CA GLU A 51 -2.86 1.05 -9.16
C GLU A 51 -3.87 -0.03 -8.87
N VAL A 52 -5.04 0.37 -8.39
CA VAL A 52 -6.09 -0.54 -7.95
C VAL A 52 -7.33 -0.38 -8.81
N PHE A 53 -7.88 -1.50 -9.25
CA PHE A 53 -9.15 -1.60 -9.95
C PHE A 53 -10.17 -2.23 -9.03
N LEU A 54 -11.26 -1.53 -8.76
CA LEU A 54 -12.35 -2.01 -7.91
C LEU A 54 -13.43 -2.69 -8.75
N VAL A 55 -13.76 -3.91 -8.36
CA VAL A 55 -14.80 -4.72 -9.01
C VAL A 55 -15.76 -5.22 -7.95
N LYS A 56 -17.05 -5.07 -8.17
CA LYS A 56 -18.06 -5.64 -7.29
C LYS A 56 -18.24 -7.13 -7.59
N GLY A 57 -18.33 -7.95 -6.55
CA GLY A 57 -18.52 -9.37 -6.66
C GLY A 57 -19.13 -10.00 -5.42
N ASP A 58 -19.18 -11.31 -5.40
CA ASP A 58 -19.82 -12.08 -4.31
C ASP A 58 -18.86 -12.41 -3.17
N LYS A 59 -17.55 -12.32 -3.43
CA LYS A 59 -16.50 -12.64 -2.46
C LYS A 59 -15.44 -11.55 -2.42
N ASN A 60 -14.93 -11.31 -1.24
CA ASN A 60 -13.81 -10.38 -1.06
C ASN A 60 -12.50 -11.07 -1.48
N ALA A 61 -11.83 -10.51 -2.45
CA ALA A 61 -10.59 -11.06 -2.99
C ALA A 61 -9.71 -9.98 -3.58
N ILE A 62 -8.43 -10.26 -3.68
CA ILE A 62 -7.48 -9.45 -4.43
C ILE A 62 -6.81 -10.31 -5.50
N GLU A 63 -6.54 -9.71 -6.64
CA GLU A 63 -5.78 -10.31 -7.72
C GLU A 63 -4.67 -9.35 -8.12
N VAL A 64 -3.44 -9.82 -8.05
CA VAL A 64 -2.26 -9.00 -8.37
C VAL A 64 -1.64 -9.51 -9.66
N GLU A 65 -1.56 -8.63 -10.66
CA GLU A 65 -0.83 -8.89 -11.89
C GLU A 65 0.38 -7.98 -11.95
N THR A 66 1.54 -8.58 -11.86
CA THR A 66 2.80 -7.85 -11.86
C THR A 66 3.96 -8.77 -12.28
N ASP A 67 5.14 -8.18 -12.38
CA ASP A 67 6.37 -8.93 -12.64
C ASP A 67 6.58 -9.96 -11.53
N GLU A 68 7.04 -11.15 -11.90
CA GLU A 68 7.07 -12.33 -11.01
C GLU A 68 7.78 -12.11 -9.68
N ASN A 69 8.82 -11.28 -9.67
CA ASN A 69 9.61 -11.00 -8.48
C ASN A 69 9.03 -9.90 -7.59
N LEU A 70 7.94 -9.25 -8.00
CA LEU A 70 7.38 -8.13 -7.29
C LEU A 70 6.23 -8.48 -6.35
N HIS A 71 5.66 -9.68 -6.46
CA HIS A 71 4.55 -10.09 -5.60
C HIS A 71 4.90 -10.02 -4.11
N SER A 72 6.11 -10.42 -3.74
CA SER A 72 6.58 -10.37 -2.35
C SER A 72 6.79 -8.95 -1.83
N ALA A 73 6.89 -7.97 -2.72
CA ALA A 73 7.02 -6.56 -2.34
C ALA A 73 5.67 -5.88 -2.10
N ILE A 74 4.56 -6.54 -2.44
CA ILE A 74 3.22 -6.01 -2.26
C ILE A 74 2.60 -6.63 -1.03
N ASN A 75 2.20 -5.78 -0.08
CA ASN A 75 1.55 -6.20 1.15
C ASN A 75 0.04 -5.99 1.05
N HIS A 76 -0.70 -6.97 1.56
CA HIS A 76 -2.12 -6.84 1.81
C HIS A 76 -2.37 -7.28 3.25
N GLU A 77 -2.88 -6.38 4.05
CA GLU A 77 -3.09 -6.61 5.47
C GLU A 77 -4.52 -6.30 5.87
N SER A 78 -5.11 -7.18 6.67
CA SER A 78 -6.43 -6.97 7.24
C SER A 78 -6.29 -6.52 8.69
N HIS A 79 -6.84 -5.36 9.02
CA HIS A 79 -6.89 -4.81 10.36
C HIS A 79 -8.36 -4.57 10.73
N GLY A 80 -8.96 -5.52 11.48
CA GLY A 80 -10.39 -5.46 11.76
C GLY A 80 -11.20 -5.51 10.47
N THR A 81 -11.93 -4.44 10.16
CA THR A 81 -12.73 -4.31 8.94
C THR A 81 -12.05 -3.48 7.86
N SER A 82 -10.77 -3.18 8.00
CA SER A 82 -9.97 -2.42 7.04
C SER A 82 -9.01 -3.33 6.29
N LEU A 83 -8.95 -3.20 4.98
CA LEU A 83 -7.94 -3.84 4.14
C LEU A 83 -6.96 -2.77 3.67
N ARG A 84 -5.68 -2.98 3.95
CA ARG A 84 -4.61 -2.07 3.56
C ARG A 84 -3.73 -2.72 2.50
N LEU A 85 -3.49 -1.99 1.42
CA LEU A 85 -2.58 -2.37 0.34
C LEU A 85 -1.43 -1.36 0.30
N ASN A 86 -0.22 -1.87 0.42
CA ASN A 86 0.99 -1.05 0.34
C ASN A 86 2.17 -1.89 -0.17
N THR A 87 3.34 -1.28 -0.24
CA THR A 87 4.57 -1.97 -0.64
C THR A 87 5.58 -1.95 0.50
N ASN A 88 6.37 -3.01 0.62
CA ASN A 88 7.50 -3.07 1.55
C ASN A 88 8.83 -2.70 0.90
N LYS A 89 8.83 -2.48 -0.41
CA LYS A 89 10.00 -2.06 -1.19
C LYS A 89 9.62 -0.96 -2.16
N GLU A 90 10.59 -0.16 -2.56
CA GLU A 90 10.42 0.81 -3.63
C GLU A 90 10.50 0.08 -4.97
N ILE A 91 9.37 -0.04 -5.66
CA ILE A 91 9.24 -0.80 -6.90
C ILE A 91 9.47 0.12 -8.08
N SER A 92 10.34 -0.29 -9.00
CA SER A 92 10.63 0.44 -10.23
C SER A 92 10.90 -0.52 -11.39
N GLY A 93 10.92 0.00 -12.60
CA GLY A 93 11.29 -0.77 -13.78
C GLY A 93 10.43 -2.00 -14.01
N PHE A 94 9.16 -1.96 -13.66
CA PHE A 94 8.22 -3.06 -13.85
C PHE A 94 7.53 -2.95 -15.22
N LYS A 95 7.08 -4.09 -15.73
CA LYS A 95 6.27 -4.15 -16.94
C LYS A 95 4.82 -3.81 -16.64
N LYS A 96 4.29 -4.33 -15.53
CA LYS A 96 2.92 -4.09 -15.09
C LYS A 96 2.81 -4.19 -13.58
N LEU A 97 1.97 -3.37 -12.98
CA LEU A 97 1.65 -3.43 -11.56
C LEU A 97 0.19 -3.01 -11.39
N GLU A 98 -0.70 -3.99 -11.38
CA GLU A 98 -2.12 -3.77 -11.21
C GLU A 98 -2.69 -4.69 -10.15
N ILE A 99 -3.53 -4.14 -9.29
CA ILE A 99 -4.24 -4.90 -8.27
C ILE A 99 -5.73 -4.76 -8.53
N ARG A 100 -6.41 -5.87 -8.71
CA ARG A 100 -7.86 -5.91 -8.81
C ARG A 100 -8.41 -6.31 -7.46
N VAL A 101 -9.22 -5.45 -6.87
CA VAL A 101 -9.89 -5.71 -5.60
C VAL A 101 -11.36 -5.98 -5.88
N THR A 102 -11.80 -7.19 -5.54
CA THR A 102 -13.21 -7.56 -5.57
C THR A 102 -13.81 -7.28 -4.21
N TYR A 103 -14.81 -6.43 -4.17
CA TYR A 103 -15.51 -6.03 -2.96
C TYR A 103 -16.96 -6.47 -3.00
N THR A 104 -17.56 -6.60 -1.82
CA THR A 104 -18.98 -6.91 -1.66
C THR A 104 -19.75 -5.66 -1.21
N ASP A 105 -21.04 -5.79 -0.93
CA ASP A 105 -21.89 -4.68 -0.49
C ASP A 105 -21.45 -4.02 0.83
N SER A 106 -20.52 -4.63 1.55
CA SER A 106 -20.02 -4.08 2.81
C SER A 106 -19.03 -2.91 2.65
N LEU A 107 -18.50 -2.67 1.47
CA LEU A 107 -17.52 -1.61 1.25
C LEU A 107 -18.18 -0.23 1.38
N LYS A 108 -17.61 0.64 2.25
CA LYS A 108 -18.14 1.97 2.56
C LYS A 108 -17.17 3.09 2.28
N LEU A 109 -15.86 2.85 2.41
CA LEU A 109 -14.86 3.89 2.34
C LEU A 109 -13.61 3.39 1.62
N VAL A 110 -13.08 4.22 0.72
CA VAL A 110 -11.78 3.98 0.09
C VAL A 110 -10.89 5.18 0.34
N SER A 111 -9.71 4.91 0.90
CA SER A 111 -8.68 5.93 1.14
C SER A 111 -7.50 5.68 0.22
N VAL A 112 -7.06 6.71 -0.47
CA VAL A 112 -5.92 6.65 -1.39
C VAL A 112 -4.86 7.62 -0.91
N LYS A 113 -3.65 7.11 -0.68
CA LYS A 113 -2.52 7.90 -0.17
C LYS A 113 -1.35 7.86 -1.15
N HIS A 114 -0.52 8.89 -1.07
CA HIS A 114 0.69 9.03 -1.89
C HIS A 114 0.35 9.04 -3.39
N GLU A 115 1.06 8.26 -4.18
CA GLU A 115 0.88 8.22 -5.63
C GLU A 115 -0.09 7.12 -6.11
N ALA A 116 -0.81 6.49 -5.18
CA ALA A 116 -1.75 5.42 -5.52
C ALA A 116 -2.86 5.91 -6.43
N LYS A 117 -3.29 5.05 -7.33
CA LYS A 117 -4.36 5.31 -8.29
C LYS A 117 -5.51 4.35 -8.07
N LEU A 118 -6.72 4.88 -8.17
CA LEU A 118 -7.93 4.10 -7.99
C LEU A 118 -8.81 4.21 -9.22
N ASN A 119 -9.23 3.07 -9.76
CA ASN A 119 -10.15 2.96 -10.87
C ASN A 119 -11.35 2.11 -10.46
N ALA A 120 -12.55 2.59 -10.73
CA ALA A 120 -13.77 1.82 -10.51
C ALA A 120 -14.27 1.28 -11.84
N ILE A 121 -14.45 -0.04 -11.91
CA ILE A 121 -14.91 -0.70 -13.14
C ILE A 121 -16.43 -0.68 -13.25
N SER A 122 -17.14 -0.66 -12.12
CA SER A 122 -18.59 -0.53 -12.08
C SER A 122 -18.98 0.74 -11.33
N GLY A 123 -20.09 1.37 -11.70
CA GLY A 123 -20.59 2.59 -11.06
C GLY A 123 -20.71 2.41 -9.56
N MET A 124 -19.88 3.13 -8.82
CA MET A 124 -19.80 3.04 -7.38
C MET A 124 -20.10 4.39 -6.74
N TRP A 125 -20.97 4.36 -5.76
CA TRP A 125 -21.23 5.49 -4.89
C TRP A 125 -20.46 5.28 -3.59
N LEU A 126 -19.16 5.50 -3.63
CA LEU A 126 -18.27 5.38 -2.48
C LEU A 126 -17.71 6.72 -2.08
N LEU A 127 -17.52 6.88 -0.79
CA LEU A 127 -16.78 7.99 -0.26
C LEU A 127 -15.28 7.73 -0.49
N ILE A 128 -14.71 8.41 -1.47
CA ILE A 128 -13.28 8.34 -1.76
C ILE A 128 -12.58 9.47 -1.04
N ARG A 129 -11.59 9.11 -0.23
CA ARG A 129 -10.79 10.07 0.50
C ARG A 129 -9.34 9.95 0.10
N ARG A 130 -8.74 11.08 -0.22
CA ARG A 130 -7.32 11.16 -0.58
C ARG A 130 -6.56 11.82 0.56
N PHE A 131 -5.46 11.20 0.98
CA PHE A 131 -4.63 11.70 2.08
C PHE A 131 -3.19 11.93 1.65
N GLY A 132 -2.57 12.96 2.28
CA GLY A 132 -1.12 13.03 2.42
C GLY A 132 -0.33 13.28 1.17
N VAL A 133 -0.93 13.85 0.16
CA VAL A 133 -0.14 14.30 -0.99
C VAL A 133 0.22 15.76 -0.77
N SER A 134 1.41 15.97 -0.28
CA SER A 134 2.06 17.26 -0.47
C SER A 134 2.81 17.17 -1.79
N ASP A 135 2.37 17.92 -2.70
CA ASP A 135 3.14 18.11 -3.93
C ASP A 135 4.44 18.85 -3.67
#